data_071038b0982213eebce52843249e7eef
#
_entry.id   071038b0982213eebce52843249e7eef
#
_cell.length_a   1.000
_cell.length_b   1.000
_cell.length_c   1.000
_cell.angle_alpha   90.00
_cell.angle_beta   90.00
_cell.angle_gamma   90.00
#
_symmetry.space_group_name_H-M   'P 1'
#
loop_
_entity.id
_entity.type
_entity.pdbx_description
1 polymer ?
#
loop_
_entity_poly.entity_id
_entity_poly.type
_entity_poly.pdbx_seq_one_letter_code
_entity_poly.pdbx_strand_id
1 'polypeptide(L)'
;MSRVMKVIMMVGALISSSVWAGQEAARDTVIGVVDSFRTDIIADKAELANNAPLLAQRIDKILTPVIDFDDFSKKVMGKYYRRATPDQRVRFATVTKDTLLKTYGGSLLELDPDKIKVLPLGPQREGREVKVDVDFQMGDGSPLNLSFFMEDYGNDSWKLSNVVINNINFGLTFRKQFSVMMQQNHNKIDAAIDAWKQSLEKKS
;
A
#
# COMPACT_ATOMS: atom_id res chain seq x y z
N MET A 1 23.82 42.09 -22.28
CA MET A 1 23.39 41.33 -21.07
C MET A 1 21.93 40.85 -21.11
N SER A 2 21.29 40.56 -22.21
CA SER A 2 19.83 40.27 -22.11
C SER A 2 19.33 38.98 -22.78
N ARG A 3 20.09 38.33 -23.64
CA ARG A 3 19.61 37.11 -24.33
C ARG A 3 19.96 35.81 -23.59
N VAL A 4 21.09 35.74 -22.90
CA VAL A 4 21.51 34.55 -22.13
C VAL A 4 20.72 34.41 -20.85
N MET A 5 20.37 35.52 -20.18
CA MET A 5 19.59 35.51 -18.95
C MET A 5 18.11 35.09 -19.16
N LYS A 6 17.54 35.35 -20.36
CA LYS A 6 16.18 34.89 -20.71
C LYS A 6 16.09 33.39 -20.99
N VAL A 7 17.16 32.78 -21.50
CA VAL A 7 17.19 31.31 -21.77
C VAL A 7 17.32 30.53 -20.49
N ILE A 8 18.06 31.00 -19.48
CA ILE A 8 18.21 30.33 -18.17
C ILE A 8 16.90 30.37 -17.38
N MET A 9 16.11 31.46 -17.49
CA MET A 9 14.81 31.56 -16.84
C MET A 9 13.72 30.66 -17.45
N MET A 10 13.84 30.31 -18.73
CA MET A 10 12.88 29.46 -19.44
C MET A 10 13.12 27.96 -19.19
N VAL A 11 14.39 27.55 -18.93
CA VAL A 11 14.72 26.15 -18.59
C VAL A 11 14.30 25.79 -17.17
N GLY A 12 14.35 26.74 -16.22
CA GLY A 12 13.91 26.49 -14.83
C GLY A 12 12.40 26.27 -14.67
N ALA A 13 11.57 26.85 -15.57
CA ALA A 13 10.12 26.68 -15.52
C ALA A 13 9.62 25.35 -16.07
N LEU A 14 10.39 24.68 -16.95
CA LEU A 14 10.03 23.39 -17.54
C LEU A 14 10.32 22.20 -16.62
N ILE A 15 11.27 22.33 -15.70
CA ILE A 15 11.62 21.27 -14.75
C ILE A 15 10.60 21.21 -13.60
N SER A 16 10.04 22.33 -13.20
CA SER A 16 9.05 22.39 -12.12
C SER A 16 7.73 21.72 -12.48
N SER A 17 7.29 21.79 -13.74
CA SER A 17 6.02 21.22 -14.19
C SER A 17 6.01 19.68 -14.26
N SER A 18 7.15 19.05 -14.56
CA SER A 18 7.25 17.59 -14.66
C SER A 18 7.27 16.90 -13.28
N VAL A 19 7.83 17.54 -12.26
CA VAL A 19 7.81 17.00 -10.89
C VAL A 19 6.39 17.02 -10.30
N TRP A 20 5.66 18.08 -10.54
CA TRP A 20 4.26 18.18 -10.09
C TRP A 20 3.35 17.17 -10.81
N ALA A 21 3.52 16.98 -12.10
CA ALA A 21 2.75 16.00 -12.87
C ALA A 21 2.96 14.56 -12.36
N GLY A 22 4.20 14.19 -12.02
CA GLY A 22 4.50 12.89 -11.44
C GLY A 22 3.87 12.70 -10.04
N GLN A 23 3.85 13.73 -9.21
CA GLN A 23 3.25 13.64 -7.88
C GLN A 23 1.72 13.48 -7.95
N GLU A 24 1.04 14.19 -8.86
CA GLU A 24 -0.40 14.01 -9.10
C GLU A 24 -0.71 12.60 -9.60
N ALA A 25 0.14 11.98 -10.43
CA ALA A 25 -0.05 10.61 -10.88
C ALA A 25 -0.06 9.59 -9.72
N ALA A 26 0.71 9.83 -8.65
CA ALA A 26 0.63 9.02 -7.42
C ALA A 26 -0.75 9.15 -6.76
N ARG A 27 -1.28 10.36 -6.67
CA ARG A 27 -2.61 10.61 -6.12
C ARG A 27 -3.71 9.99 -6.99
N ASP A 28 -3.60 10.12 -8.31
CA ASP A 28 -4.54 9.55 -9.26
C ASP A 28 -4.56 8.00 -9.18
N THR A 29 -3.41 7.38 -8.90
CA THR A 29 -3.32 5.94 -8.62
C THR A 29 -4.17 5.56 -7.41
N VAL A 30 -4.12 6.32 -6.32
CA VAL A 30 -4.95 6.08 -5.12
C VAL A 30 -6.43 6.30 -5.43
N ILE A 31 -6.78 7.35 -6.18
CA ILE A 31 -8.16 7.59 -6.64
C ILE A 31 -8.66 6.40 -7.46
N GLY A 32 -7.87 5.92 -8.42
CA GLY A 32 -8.21 4.77 -9.24
C GLY A 32 -8.48 3.49 -8.44
N VAL A 33 -7.75 3.27 -7.34
CA VAL A 33 -8.01 2.15 -6.42
C VAL A 33 -9.37 2.33 -5.73
N VAL A 34 -9.68 3.52 -5.22
CA VAL A 34 -10.97 3.81 -4.57
C VAL A 34 -12.12 3.64 -5.55
N ASP A 35 -11.97 4.11 -6.79
CA ASP A 35 -13.00 3.98 -7.83
C ASP A 35 -13.19 2.52 -8.26
N SER A 36 -12.11 1.75 -8.45
CA SER A 36 -12.19 0.31 -8.73
C SER A 36 -12.87 -0.44 -7.59
N PHE A 37 -12.62 -0.03 -6.35
CA PHE A 37 -13.28 -0.61 -5.20
C PHE A 37 -14.78 -0.36 -5.21
N ARG A 38 -15.21 0.86 -5.58
CA ARG A 38 -16.62 1.22 -5.73
C ARG A 38 -17.31 0.40 -6.81
N THR A 39 -16.69 0.28 -7.98
CA THR A 39 -17.28 -0.37 -9.16
C THR A 39 -17.23 -1.89 -9.11
N ASP A 40 -16.12 -2.47 -8.61
CA ASP A 40 -15.85 -3.91 -8.74
C ASP A 40 -16.15 -4.69 -7.46
N ILE A 41 -16.29 -3.99 -6.32
CA ILE A 41 -16.54 -4.62 -5.02
C ILE A 41 -17.90 -4.20 -4.46
N ILE A 42 -18.13 -2.89 -4.27
CA ILE A 42 -19.34 -2.42 -3.59
C ILE A 42 -20.58 -2.57 -4.45
N ALA A 43 -20.48 -2.39 -5.77
CA ALA A 43 -21.59 -2.60 -6.68
C ALA A 43 -22.16 -4.03 -6.61
N ASP A 44 -21.29 -5.03 -6.37
CA ASP A 44 -21.67 -6.44 -6.28
C ASP A 44 -21.61 -6.99 -4.84
N LYS A 45 -21.70 -6.11 -3.84
CA LYS A 45 -21.55 -6.45 -2.41
C LYS A 45 -22.40 -7.64 -1.98
N ALA A 46 -23.65 -7.71 -2.43
CA ALA A 46 -24.59 -8.79 -2.05
C ALA A 46 -24.11 -10.19 -2.51
N GLU A 47 -23.54 -10.28 -3.70
CA GLU A 47 -22.94 -11.50 -4.22
C GLU A 47 -21.65 -11.85 -3.48
N LEU A 48 -20.78 -10.85 -3.33
CA LEU A 48 -19.43 -11.02 -2.77
C LEU A 48 -19.45 -11.36 -1.27
N ALA A 49 -20.45 -10.90 -0.53
CA ALA A 49 -20.63 -11.23 0.88
C ALA A 49 -20.81 -12.74 1.15
N ASN A 50 -21.33 -13.47 0.14
CA ASN A 50 -21.54 -14.91 0.22
C ASN A 50 -20.49 -15.72 -0.56
N ASN A 51 -19.50 -15.07 -1.17
CA ASN A 51 -18.49 -15.71 -2.00
C ASN A 51 -17.08 -15.17 -1.69
N ALA A 52 -16.54 -15.57 -0.54
CA ALA A 52 -15.23 -15.13 -0.07
C ALA A 52 -14.08 -15.40 -1.09
N PRO A 53 -14.03 -16.52 -1.83
CA PRO A 53 -13.02 -16.71 -2.86
C PRO A 53 -13.11 -15.69 -4.01
N LEU A 54 -14.32 -15.38 -4.49
CA LEU A 54 -14.53 -14.38 -5.53
C LEU A 54 -14.19 -12.98 -5.04
N LEU A 55 -14.56 -12.65 -3.81
CA LEU A 55 -14.17 -11.39 -3.17
C LEU A 55 -12.65 -11.23 -3.12
N ALA A 56 -11.93 -12.25 -2.63
CA ALA A 56 -10.47 -12.23 -2.57
C ALA A 56 -9.84 -12.06 -3.97
N GLN A 57 -10.37 -12.74 -4.98
CA GLN A 57 -9.91 -12.61 -6.36
C GLN A 57 -10.10 -11.18 -6.91
N ARG A 58 -11.25 -10.57 -6.67
CA ARG A 58 -11.52 -9.19 -7.13
C ARG A 58 -10.65 -8.17 -6.43
N ILE A 59 -10.47 -8.31 -5.10
CA ILE A 59 -9.56 -7.44 -4.33
C ILE A 59 -8.12 -7.61 -4.84
N ASP A 60 -7.67 -8.84 -5.08
CA ASP A 60 -6.34 -9.11 -5.63
C ASP A 60 -6.11 -8.42 -6.98
N LYS A 61 -7.11 -8.46 -7.86
CA LYS A 61 -7.07 -7.77 -9.16
C LYS A 61 -6.90 -6.25 -9.02
N ILE A 62 -7.52 -5.63 -8.01
CA ILE A 62 -7.40 -4.19 -7.73
C ILE A 62 -6.03 -3.86 -7.11
N LEU A 63 -5.55 -4.69 -6.16
CA LEU A 63 -4.38 -4.36 -5.36
C LEU A 63 -3.05 -4.77 -6.00
N THR A 64 -3.00 -5.88 -6.77
CA THR A 64 -1.76 -6.36 -7.40
C THR A 64 -1.09 -5.33 -8.30
N PRO A 65 -1.80 -4.48 -9.08
CA PRO A 65 -1.16 -3.42 -9.85
C PRO A 65 -0.47 -2.35 -9.01
N VAL A 66 -0.93 -2.14 -7.76
CA VAL A 66 -0.48 -1.03 -6.91
C VAL A 66 0.31 -1.47 -5.68
N ILE A 67 0.40 -2.77 -5.40
CA ILE A 67 1.22 -3.31 -4.30
C ILE A 67 2.27 -4.26 -4.88
N ASP A 68 3.54 -3.94 -4.62
CA ASP A 68 4.65 -4.86 -4.87
C ASP A 68 4.88 -5.70 -3.61
N PHE A 69 4.34 -6.93 -3.60
CA PHE A 69 4.45 -7.84 -2.46
C PHE A 69 5.88 -8.35 -2.24
N ASP A 70 6.73 -8.35 -3.26
CA ASP A 70 8.14 -8.71 -3.12
C ASP A 70 8.91 -7.59 -2.40
N ASP A 71 8.69 -6.33 -2.78
CA ASP A 71 9.28 -5.19 -2.07
C ASP A 71 8.71 -5.04 -0.66
N PHE A 72 7.40 -5.25 -0.49
CA PHE A 72 6.78 -5.33 0.83
C PHE A 72 7.46 -6.39 1.71
N SER A 73 7.66 -7.60 1.18
CA SER A 73 8.34 -8.69 1.87
C SER A 73 9.77 -8.33 2.29
N LYS A 74 10.50 -7.67 1.39
CA LYS A 74 11.86 -7.16 1.67
C LYS A 74 11.86 -6.15 2.81
N LYS A 75 10.90 -5.23 2.82
CA LYS A 75 10.75 -4.20 3.86
C LYS A 75 10.39 -4.82 5.22
N VAL A 76 9.45 -5.78 5.26
CA VAL A 76 8.99 -6.44 6.48
C VAL A 76 10.03 -7.41 7.03
N MET A 77 10.60 -8.29 6.22
CA MET A 77 11.65 -9.22 6.64
C MET A 77 12.93 -8.49 7.07
N GLY A 78 13.20 -7.32 6.54
CA GLY A 78 14.31 -6.45 6.90
C GLY A 78 15.68 -7.16 6.81
N LYS A 79 16.45 -7.20 7.92
CA LYS A 79 17.77 -7.84 7.95
C LYS A 79 17.74 -9.34 7.62
N TYR A 80 16.60 -10.00 7.81
CA TYR A 80 16.44 -11.43 7.55
C TYR A 80 16.22 -11.73 6.06
N TYR A 81 15.75 -10.77 5.26
CA TYR A 81 15.54 -10.96 3.83
C TYR A 81 16.78 -11.44 3.07
N ARG A 82 17.97 -10.89 3.40
CA ARG A 82 19.24 -11.31 2.78
C ARG A 82 19.66 -12.73 3.14
N ARG A 83 19.18 -13.27 4.27
CA ARG A 83 19.44 -14.62 4.73
C ARG A 83 18.42 -15.64 4.22
N ALA A 84 17.26 -15.17 3.76
CA ALA A 84 16.22 -16.01 3.21
C ALA A 84 16.60 -16.51 1.81
N THR A 85 16.27 -17.77 1.54
CA THR A 85 16.36 -18.33 0.19
C THR A 85 15.33 -17.66 -0.74
N PRO A 86 15.47 -17.72 -2.07
CA PRO A 86 14.45 -17.26 -3.02
C PRO A 86 13.06 -17.84 -2.70
N ASP A 87 12.97 -19.15 -2.43
CA ASP A 87 11.71 -19.83 -2.12
C ASP A 87 11.06 -19.31 -0.84
N GLN A 88 11.87 -19.04 0.19
CA GLN A 88 11.36 -18.45 1.45
C GLN A 88 10.83 -17.03 1.25
N ARG A 89 11.45 -16.23 0.39
CA ARG A 89 10.97 -14.88 0.05
C ARG A 89 9.64 -14.94 -0.69
N VAL A 90 9.54 -15.78 -1.71
CA VAL A 90 8.29 -16.02 -2.46
C VAL A 90 7.20 -16.53 -1.50
N ARG A 91 7.53 -17.53 -0.67
CA ARG A 91 6.59 -18.09 0.32
C ARG A 91 6.09 -17.02 1.30
N PHE A 92 6.97 -16.15 1.80
CA PHE A 92 6.58 -15.07 2.69
C PHE A 92 5.64 -14.09 2.00
N ALA A 93 5.94 -13.66 0.77
CA ALA A 93 5.10 -12.76 -0.02
C ALA A 93 3.71 -13.35 -0.25
N THR A 94 3.64 -14.61 -0.74
CA THR A 94 2.39 -15.32 -1.01
C THR A 94 1.56 -15.49 0.26
N VAL A 95 2.16 -16.03 1.34
CA VAL A 95 1.48 -16.23 2.62
C VAL A 95 0.93 -14.91 3.16
N THR A 96 1.70 -13.82 3.06
CA THR A 96 1.27 -12.51 3.54
C THR A 96 0.09 -12.00 2.73
N LYS A 97 0.18 -12.03 1.40
CA LYS A 97 -0.90 -11.61 0.51
C LYS A 97 -2.19 -12.39 0.77
N ASP A 98 -2.11 -13.71 0.67
CA ASP A 98 -3.29 -14.57 0.77
C ASP A 98 -3.97 -14.48 2.15
N THR A 99 -3.15 -14.39 3.21
CA THR A 99 -3.69 -14.27 4.57
C THR A 99 -4.34 -12.91 4.80
N LEU A 100 -3.73 -11.81 4.32
CA LEU A 100 -4.33 -10.48 4.42
C LEU A 100 -5.66 -10.40 3.66
N LEU A 101 -5.73 -10.92 2.43
CA LEU A 101 -6.96 -10.94 1.64
C LEU A 101 -8.05 -11.77 2.33
N LYS A 102 -7.71 -12.95 2.84
CA LYS A 102 -8.65 -13.84 3.54
C LYS A 102 -9.16 -13.23 4.85
N THR A 103 -8.25 -12.62 5.62
CA THR A 103 -8.56 -12.11 6.97
C THR A 103 -9.34 -10.80 6.93
N TYR A 104 -8.94 -9.88 6.02
CA TYR A 104 -9.49 -8.52 6.00
C TYR A 104 -10.42 -8.24 4.81
N GLY A 105 -10.48 -9.13 3.82
CA GLY A 105 -11.31 -8.93 2.63
C GLY A 105 -12.78 -8.68 2.96
N GLY A 106 -13.33 -9.44 3.91
CA GLY A 106 -14.72 -9.26 4.36
C GLY A 106 -14.99 -7.88 4.96
N SER A 107 -14.06 -7.36 5.77
CA SER A 107 -14.19 -6.03 6.39
C SER A 107 -14.20 -4.90 5.35
N LEU A 108 -13.59 -5.13 4.18
CA LEU A 108 -13.61 -4.14 3.10
C LEU A 108 -15.03 -3.96 2.52
N LEU A 109 -15.90 -4.95 2.60
CA LEU A 109 -17.31 -4.82 2.18
C LEU A 109 -18.11 -3.85 3.06
N GLU A 110 -17.64 -3.53 4.25
CA GLU A 110 -18.30 -2.61 5.17
C GLU A 110 -17.91 -1.15 4.89
N LEU A 111 -16.88 -0.94 4.06
CA LEU A 111 -16.45 0.39 3.66
C LEU A 111 -17.54 1.05 2.77
N ASP A 112 -17.76 2.33 3.00
CA ASP A 112 -18.60 3.19 2.16
C ASP A 112 -17.67 4.08 1.33
N PRO A 113 -17.50 3.81 0.02
CA PRO A 113 -16.59 4.58 -0.83
C PRO A 113 -16.95 6.06 -0.91
N ASP A 114 -18.21 6.42 -0.67
CA ASP A 114 -18.65 7.83 -0.71
C ASP A 114 -18.17 8.61 0.52
N LYS A 115 -17.74 7.90 1.57
CA LYS A 115 -17.10 8.45 2.76
C LYS A 115 -15.58 8.50 2.69
N ILE A 116 -15.00 8.05 1.58
CA ILE A 116 -13.56 8.08 1.32
C ILE A 116 -13.24 9.36 0.54
N LYS A 117 -12.37 10.19 1.08
CA LYS A 117 -11.94 11.44 0.45
C LYS A 117 -10.42 11.43 0.27
N VAL A 118 -9.96 11.27 -0.96
CA VAL A 118 -8.54 11.47 -1.30
C VAL A 118 -8.26 12.97 -1.32
N LEU A 119 -7.37 13.41 -0.44
CA LEU A 119 -7.08 14.83 -0.27
C LEU A 119 -6.17 15.36 -1.39
N PRO A 120 -6.18 16.68 -1.65
CA PRO A 120 -5.17 17.32 -2.47
C PRO A 120 -3.78 17.08 -1.88
N LEU A 121 -2.75 17.02 -2.72
CA LEU A 121 -1.39 16.85 -2.25
C LEU A 121 -0.97 18.04 -1.40
N GLY A 122 -0.52 17.75 -0.19
CA GLY A 122 0.18 18.71 0.65
C GLY A 122 1.66 18.85 0.25
N PRO A 123 2.46 19.59 1.03
CA PRO A 123 3.91 19.68 0.83
C PRO A 123 4.54 18.30 0.85
N GLN A 124 5.30 17.97 -0.20
CA GLN A 124 6.00 16.69 -0.35
C GLN A 124 7.45 16.83 0.10
N ARG A 125 8.03 15.73 0.58
CA ARG A 125 9.46 15.63 0.83
C ARG A 125 10.20 15.42 -0.50
N GLU A 126 11.43 15.86 -0.58
CA GLU A 126 12.30 15.50 -1.71
C GLU A 126 12.51 13.98 -1.74
N GLY A 127 12.42 13.38 -2.93
CA GLY A 127 12.61 11.95 -3.12
C GLY A 127 11.63 11.34 -4.14
N ARG A 128 11.66 10.02 -4.20
CA ARG A 128 10.82 9.22 -5.11
C ARG A 128 9.48 8.81 -4.49
N GLU A 129 9.23 9.20 -3.25
CA GLU A 129 8.04 8.81 -2.49
C GLU A 129 7.11 10.00 -2.34
N VAL A 130 5.84 9.79 -2.68
CA VAL A 130 4.76 10.78 -2.55
C VAL A 130 3.79 10.33 -1.47
N LYS A 131 3.50 11.22 -0.53
CA LYS A 131 2.50 11.00 0.51
C LYS A 131 1.13 11.45 0.01
N VAL A 132 0.17 10.53 -0.05
CA VAL A 132 -1.23 10.79 -0.39
C VAL A 132 -2.07 10.58 0.87
N ASP A 133 -2.66 11.66 1.36
CA ASP A 133 -3.54 11.60 2.52
C ASP A 133 -4.99 11.31 2.10
N VAL A 134 -5.64 10.45 2.88
CA VAL A 134 -7.02 10.03 2.64
C VAL A 134 -7.78 10.08 3.96
N ASP A 135 -8.88 10.81 3.97
CA ASP A 135 -9.83 10.82 5.06
C ASP A 135 -10.93 9.80 4.79
N PHE A 136 -11.25 9.02 5.78
CA PHE A 136 -12.37 8.10 5.76
C PHE A 136 -13.23 8.29 7.01
N GLN A 137 -14.53 8.26 6.85
CA GLN A 137 -15.46 8.30 7.98
C GLN A 137 -16.00 6.89 8.23
N MET A 138 -15.73 6.37 9.42
CA MET A 138 -16.22 5.07 9.88
C MET A 138 -17.75 5.08 10.01
N GLY A 139 -18.36 3.89 10.09
CA GLY A 139 -19.83 3.74 10.23
C GLY A 139 -20.41 4.40 11.48
N ASP A 140 -19.63 4.52 12.56
CA ASP A 140 -19.98 5.22 13.79
C ASP A 140 -19.72 6.74 13.74
N GLY A 141 -19.27 7.26 12.60
CA GLY A 141 -18.93 8.66 12.40
C GLY A 141 -17.52 9.07 12.83
N SER A 142 -16.73 8.15 13.42
CA SER A 142 -15.35 8.45 13.81
C SER A 142 -14.45 8.61 12.57
N PRO A 143 -13.51 9.58 12.58
CA PRO A 143 -12.58 9.76 11.47
C PRO A 143 -11.47 8.71 11.49
N LEU A 144 -11.13 8.19 10.32
CA LEU A 144 -9.96 7.35 10.08
C LEU A 144 -9.03 8.09 9.11
N ASN A 145 -7.87 8.49 9.61
CA ASN A 145 -6.87 9.19 8.78
C ASN A 145 -5.87 8.18 8.23
N LEU A 146 -5.76 8.13 6.92
CA LEU A 146 -4.87 7.23 6.18
C LEU A 146 -3.82 8.08 5.46
N SER A 147 -2.57 7.65 5.49
CA SER A 147 -1.52 8.20 4.64
C SER A 147 -0.90 7.07 3.85
N PHE A 148 -1.08 7.09 2.53
CA PHE A 148 -0.44 6.17 1.60
C PHE A 148 0.87 6.78 1.12
N PHE A 149 1.94 6.05 1.25
CA PHE A 149 3.26 6.42 0.71
C PHE A 149 3.44 5.67 -0.60
N MET A 150 3.44 6.41 -1.70
CA MET A 150 3.54 5.89 -3.05
C MET A 150 4.96 6.09 -3.57
N GLU A 151 5.58 5.06 -4.13
CA GLU A 151 6.93 5.09 -4.68
C GLU A 151 6.87 4.97 -6.20
N ASP A 152 7.67 5.81 -6.89
CA ASP A 152 7.78 5.80 -8.35
C ASP A 152 8.72 4.68 -8.82
N TYR A 153 8.15 3.73 -9.57
CA TYR A 153 8.88 2.62 -10.22
C TYR A 153 9.27 2.96 -11.68
N GLY A 154 9.03 4.19 -12.12
CA GLY A 154 9.25 4.66 -13.48
C GLY A 154 8.05 4.39 -14.40
N ASN A 155 8.01 5.14 -15.54
CA ASN A 155 6.93 5.04 -16.51
C ASN A 155 5.53 5.22 -15.92
N ASP A 156 5.37 6.19 -15.01
CA ASP A 156 4.13 6.48 -14.27
C ASP A 156 3.58 5.28 -13.47
N SER A 157 4.43 4.31 -13.14
CA SER A 157 4.06 3.16 -12.32
C SER A 157 4.27 3.46 -10.85
N TRP A 158 3.21 3.86 -10.18
CA TRP A 158 3.21 4.15 -8.76
C TRP A 158 2.79 2.94 -7.94
N LYS A 159 3.58 2.59 -6.92
CA LYS A 159 3.31 1.46 -6.02
C LYS A 159 3.23 1.93 -4.58
N LEU A 160 2.39 1.26 -3.80
CA LEU A 160 2.31 1.48 -2.36
C LEU A 160 3.58 0.96 -1.68
N SER A 161 4.33 1.86 -1.05
CA SER A 161 5.53 1.53 -0.29
C SER A 161 5.27 1.34 1.19
N ASN A 162 4.30 2.09 1.73
CA ASN A 162 3.92 2.06 3.13
C ASN A 162 2.53 2.66 3.37
N VAL A 163 1.91 2.32 4.50
CA VAL A 163 0.67 2.94 4.96
C VAL A 163 0.77 3.32 6.44
N VAL A 164 0.27 4.50 6.76
CA VAL A 164 0.08 4.98 8.13
C VAL A 164 -1.41 5.17 8.37
N ILE A 165 -1.93 4.57 9.43
CA ILE A 165 -3.34 4.64 9.83
C ILE A 165 -3.40 5.20 11.24
N ASN A 166 -4.07 6.34 11.44
CA ASN A 166 -4.16 7.02 12.73
C ASN A 166 -2.78 7.12 13.44
N ASN A 167 -1.76 7.58 12.71
CA ASN A 167 -0.36 7.70 13.16
C ASN A 167 0.37 6.37 13.46
N ILE A 168 -0.23 5.21 13.20
CA ILE A 168 0.43 3.91 13.32
C ILE A 168 1.04 3.54 11.96
N ASN A 169 2.36 3.44 11.92
CA ASN A 169 3.09 3.02 10.71
C ASN A 169 3.06 1.48 10.59
N PHE A 170 2.29 0.99 9.62
CA PHE A 170 2.08 -0.45 9.44
C PHE A 170 3.32 -1.18 8.95
N GLY A 171 4.11 -0.59 8.07
CA GLY A 171 5.37 -1.20 7.61
C GLY A 171 6.35 -1.43 8.77
N LEU A 172 6.52 -0.43 9.64
CA LEU A 172 7.36 -0.55 10.84
C LEU A 172 6.78 -1.56 11.85
N THR A 173 5.47 -1.55 12.02
CA THR A 173 4.77 -2.48 12.93
C THR A 173 4.97 -3.92 12.47
N PHE A 174 4.74 -4.22 11.20
CA PHE A 174 4.94 -5.54 10.64
C PHE A 174 6.40 -6.00 10.71
N ARG A 175 7.33 -5.10 10.42
CA ARG A 175 8.77 -5.41 10.54
C ARG A 175 9.16 -5.77 11.98
N LYS A 176 8.65 -5.04 12.98
CA LYS A 176 8.87 -5.35 14.39
C LYS A 176 8.26 -6.72 14.75
N GLN A 177 7.02 -6.97 14.34
CA GLN A 177 6.34 -8.25 14.60
C GLN A 177 7.11 -9.44 13.99
N PHE A 178 7.51 -9.34 12.71
CA PHE A 178 8.30 -10.40 12.08
C PHE A 178 9.65 -10.61 12.77
N SER A 179 10.32 -9.54 13.20
CA SER A 179 11.57 -9.64 13.96
C SER A 179 11.40 -10.39 15.28
N VAL A 180 10.28 -10.16 16.00
CA VAL A 180 9.94 -10.91 17.23
C VAL A 180 9.73 -12.39 16.91
N MET A 181 8.97 -12.69 15.85
CA MET A 181 8.75 -14.09 15.43
C MET A 181 10.05 -14.81 15.05
N MET A 182 10.96 -14.13 14.39
CA MET A 182 12.29 -14.66 14.09
C MET A 182 13.04 -15.04 15.36
N GLN A 183 13.02 -14.18 16.40
CA GLN A 183 13.67 -14.45 17.68
C GLN A 183 13.03 -15.64 18.40
N GLN A 184 11.69 -15.64 18.50
CA GLN A 184 10.91 -16.71 19.16
C GLN A 184 11.10 -18.08 18.48
N ASN A 185 11.35 -18.08 17.18
CA ASN A 185 11.58 -19.30 16.39
C ASN A 185 13.08 -19.58 16.15
N HIS A 186 13.95 -19.15 17.06
CA HIS A 186 15.40 -19.43 17.01
C HIS A 186 16.06 -19.03 15.68
N ASN A 187 15.59 -17.94 15.06
CA ASN A 187 16.01 -17.44 13.76
C ASN A 187 15.81 -18.43 12.57
N LYS A 188 14.89 -19.38 12.71
CA LYS A 188 14.47 -20.28 11.64
C LYS A 188 13.40 -19.59 10.80
N ILE A 189 13.74 -19.25 9.54
CA ILE A 189 12.89 -18.42 8.67
C ILE A 189 11.55 -19.09 8.38
N ASP A 190 11.53 -20.39 8.06
CA ASP A 190 10.28 -21.09 7.76
C ASP A 190 9.32 -21.11 8.95
N ALA A 191 9.83 -21.40 10.14
CA ALA A 191 9.01 -21.37 11.35
C ALA A 191 8.49 -19.96 11.68
N ALA A 192 9.28 -18.91 11.40
CA ALA A 192 8.84 -17.54 11.56
C ALA A 192 7.78 -17.15 10.51
N ILE A 193 7.85 -17.67 9.28
CA ILE A 193 6.80 -17.49 8.26
C ILE A 193 5.49 -18.15 8.71
N ASP A 194 5.54 -19.35 9.29
CA ASP A 194 4.37 -20.03 9.82
C ASP A 194 3.74 -19.25 10.99
N ALA A 195 4.57 -18.77 11.92
CA ALA A 195 4.13 -17.92 13.02
C ALA A 195 3.52 -16.60 12.52
N TRP A 196 4.10 -16.02 11.47
CA TRP A 196 3.57 -14.83 10.80
C TRP A 196 2.17 -15.06 10.24
N LYS A 197 1.96 -16.14 9.50
CA LYS A 197 0.65 -16.55 8.99
C LYS A 197 -0.38 -16.63 10.11
N GLN A 198 -0.07 -17.40 11.16
CA GLN A 198 -0.96 -17.58 12.30
C GLN A 198 -1.30 -16.27 13.02
N SER A 199 -0.35 -15.32 13.08
CA SER A 199 -0.57 -14.03 13.74
C SER A 199 -1.53 -13.12 12.97
N LEU A 200 -1.54 -13.21 11.64
CA LEU A 200 -2.49 -12.49 10.80
C LEU A 200 -3.89 -13.09 10.89
N GLU A 201 -3.99 -14.42 10.92
CA GLU A 201 -5.28 -15.14 11.04
C GLU A 201 -5.98 -14.92 12.38
N LYS A 202 -5.23 -14.69 13.47
CA LYS A 202 -5.80 -14.45 14.83
C LYS A 202 -6.38 -13.05 15.05
N LYS A 203 -6.17 -12.13 14.11
CA LYS A 203 -6.63 -10.73 14.21
C LYS A 203 -7.97 -10.47 13.52
N SER A 204 -8.58 -11.51 12.96
CA SER A 204 -9.90 -11.48 12.33
C SER A 204 -11.01 -11.67 13.36
#